data_bcf44b033fda20b2ec4952eeffdda748
#
_entry.id   bcf44b033fda20b2ec4952eeffdda748
#
_cell.length_a   1.000
_cell.length_b   1.000
_cell.length_c   1.000
_cell.angle_alpha   90.00
_cell.angle_beta   90.00
_cell.angle_gamma   90.00
#
_symmetry.space_group_name_H-M   'P 1'
#
loop_
_entity.id
_entity.type
_entity.pdbx_description
1 polymer ?
#
loop_
_entity_poly.entity_id
_entity_poly.type
_entity_poly.pdbx_seq_one_letter_code
_entity_poly.pdbx_strand_id
1 'polypeptide(L)'
;MPDVTVVVPCFNYGRYVEEAVTSALAQHGGAPHVVVVDDGSTDPTTHEVLNRLPDGVDVVRQENRGVCAARNAGLARATTPYLLVLDADDRLRPDALATLLPPLERDPGLGFTYGLMQFFGDWEGVLRMPPYDAYRLLYRHTIGLSALMRAQVFEDTGGFDEAFLQFEDWELWLNALERGWRGRQVDAVTVEYRKHGGSKVGADRRRYKDAYRRLRAKHAGLYRRAPSLAAESAEGRLGRLVYRGFWGPRPVPARVEQLVYERLWRR
;
A
#
# COMPACT_ATOMS: atom_id res chain seq x y z
N MET A 1 -12.33 14.48 -7.67
CA MET A 1 -11.67 14.79 -6.37
C MET A 1 -10.39 15.57 -6.64
N PRO A 2 -10.47 16.88 -6.83
CA PRO A 2 -9.30 17.69 -7.23
C PRO A 2 -8.19 17.73 -6.15
N ASP A 3 -8.52 17.34 -4.91
CA ASP A 3 -7.59 17.37 -3.79
C ASP A 3 -6.79 16.07 -3.60
N VAL A 4 -6.87 15.13 -4.54
CA VAL A 4 -6.18 13.84 -4.48
C VAL A 4 -5.32 13.66 -5.72
N THR A 5 -4.06 13.23 -5.53
CA THR A 5 -3.22 12.69 -6.60
C THR A 5 -3.09 11.19 -6.47
N VAL A 6 -3.37 10.47 -7.56
CA VAL A 6 -3.13 9.03 -7.70
C VAL A 6 -1.88 8.82 -8.53
N VAL A 7 -0.88 8.16 -7.96
CA VAL A 7 0.39 7.83 -8.63
C VAL A 7 0.39 6.38 -9.07
N VAL A 8 0.65 6.13 -10.36
CA VAL A 8 0.69 4.80 -10.96
C VAL A 8 2.11 4.52 -11.48
N PRO A 9 2.96 3.77 -10.74
CA PRO A 9 4.26 3.34 -11.24
C PRO A 9 4.08 2.26 -12.32
N CYS A 10 4.78 2.38 -13.44
CA CYS A 10 4.66 1.47 -14.56
C CYS A 10 6.06 1.06 -15.07
N PHE A 11 6.28 -0.26 -15.23
CA PHE A 11 7.44 -0.82 -15.89
C PHE A 11 7.05 -2.08 -16.65
N ASN A 12 6.96 -2.00 -18.00
CA ASN A 12 6.56 -3.10 -18.87
C ASN A 12 5.15 -3.68 -18.53
N TYR A 13 4.21 -2.82 -18.13
CA TYR A 13 2.86 -3.18 -17.73
C TYR A 13 1.79 -2.55 -18.64
N GLY A 14 2.13 -2.30 -19.92
CA GLY A 14 1.22 -1.71 -20.91
C GLY A 14 -0.14 -2.38 -20.97
N ARG A 15 -0.18 -3.71 -20.85
CA ARG A 15 -1.45 -4.49 -20.86
C ARG A 15 -2.42 -4.20 -19.71
N TYR A 16 -1.97 -3.50 -18.67
CA TYR A 16 -2.79 -3.27 -17.47
C TYR A 16 -2.93 -1.80 -17.11
N VAL A 17 -1.92 -0.97 -17.38
CA VAL A 17 -1.85 0.42 -16.89
C VAL A 17 -3.04 1.26 -17.32
N GLU A 18 -3.62 1.03 -18.50
CA GLU A 18 -4.80 1.73 -18.99
C GLU A 18 -6.02 1.45 -18.08
N GLU A 19 -6.18 0.21 -17.62
CA GLU A 19 -7.26 -0.18 -16.71
C GLU A 19 -7.09 0.46 -15.34
N ALA A 20 -5.86 0.49 -14.81
CA ALA A 20 -5.54 1.16 -13.55
C ALA A 20 -5.87 2.67 -13.61
N VAL A 21 -5.40 3.35 -14.67
CA VAL A 21 -5.68 4.77 -14.91
C VAL A 21 -7.17 5.04 -15.07
N THR A 22 -7.87 4.24 -15.87
CA THR A 22 -9.32 4.37 -16.06
C THR A 22 -10.07 4.23 -14.74
N SER A 23 -9.69 3.28 -13.89
CA SER A 23 -10.31 3.10 -12.57
C SER A 23 -10.06 4.29 -11.63
N ALA A 24 -8.90 4.91 -11.73
CA ALA A 24 -8.57 6.12 -10.97
C ALA A 24 -9.38 7.33 -11.45
N LEU A 25 -9.53 7.50 -12.77
CA LEU A 25 -10.31 8.61 -13.35
C LEU A 25 -11.83 8.46 -13.11
N ALA A 26 -12.32 7.22 -12.98
CA ALA A 26 -13.75 6.91 -12.80
C ALA A 26 -14.24 7.02 -11.34
N GLN A 27 -13.52 7.72 -10.46
CA GLN A 27 -13.91 7.85 -9.06
C GLN A 27 -15.17 8.69 -8.87
N HIS A 28 -16.09 8.22 -8.03
CA HIS A 28 -17.27 8.98 -7.64
C HIS A 28 -16.86 10.22 -6.84
N GLY A 29 -17.53 11.36 -7.14
CA GLY A 29 -17.19 12.66 -6.54
C GLY A 29 -16.14 13.46 -7.32
N GLY A 30 -15.75 12.99 -8.51
CA GLY A 30 -14.84 13.67 -9.44
C GLY A 30 -13.50 12.98 -9.57
N ALA A 31 -12.88 13.12 -10.73
CA ALA A 31 -11.58 12.53 -11.04
C ALA A 31 -10.47 13.16 -10.17
N PRO A 32 -9.54 12.35 -9.63
CA PRO A 32 -8.31 12.83 -9.04
C PRO A 32 -7.34 13.30 -10.12
N HIS A 33 -6.28 13.97 -9.71
CA HIS A 33 -5.08 14.14 -10.54
C HIS A 33 -4.36 12.78 -10.68
N VAL A 34 -4.03 12.35 -11.89
CA VAL A 34 -3.38 11.06 -12.12
C VAL A 34 -1.98 11.29 -12.70
N VAL A 35 -0.97 10.73 -12.04
CA VAL A 35 0.43 10.75 -12.48
C VAL A 35 0.88 9.32 -12.74
N VAL A 36 1.19 8.99 -13.98
CA VAL A 36 1.81 7.71 -14.36
C VAL A 36 3.31 7.90 -14.45
N VAL A 37 4.09 7.05 -13.78
CA VAL A 37 5.56 7.08 -13.85
C VAL A 37 6.05 5.87 -14.62
N ASP A 38 6.52 6.09 -15.84
CA ASP A 38 7.21 5.07 -16.65
C ASP A 38 8.66 4.94 -16.16
N ASP A 39 8.95 3.86 -15.46
CA ASP A 39 10.27 3.56 -14.89
C ASP A 39 11.19 2.88 -15.92
N GLY A 40 11.29 3.49 -17.11
CA GLY A 40 12.18 3.03 -18.17
C GLY A 40 11.70 1.74 -18.85
N SER A 41 10.42 1.65 -19.16
CA SER A 41 9.86 0.51 -19.89
C SER A 41 10.60 0.27 -21.19
N THR A 42 10.81 -1.00 -21.51
CA THR A 42 11.46 -1.46 -22.76
C THR A 42 10.48 -2.16 -23.71
N ASP A 43 9.27 -2.43 -23.25
CA ASP A 43 8.20 -3.05 -24.03
C ASP A 43 7.51 -2.01 -24.91
N PRO A 44 7.51 -2.19 -26.26
CA PRO A 44 6.86 -1.26 -27.19
C PRO A 44 5.37 -1.07 -26.92
N THR A 45 4.67 -2.13 -26.50
CA THR A 45 3.24 -2.07 -26.17
C THR A 45 3.00 -1.11 -25.01
N THR A 46 3.88 -1.09 -24.00
CA THR A 46 3.79 -0.16 -22.89
C THR A 46 3.92 1.29 -23.37
N HIS A 47 4.89 1.58 -24.23
CA HIS A 47 5.04 2.92 -24.80
C HIS A 47 3.83 3.36 -25.62
N GLU A 48 3.26 2.45 -26.43
CA GLU A 48 2.06 2.75 -27.22
C GLU A 48 0.85 3.10 -26.32
N VAL A 49 0.65 2.33 -25.27
CA VAL A 49 -0.46 2.56 -24.32
C VAL A 49 -0.26 3.87 -23.57
N LEU A 50 0.95 4.12 -23.04
CA LEU A 50 1.24 5.36 -22.30
C LEU A 50 1.08 6.62 -23.16
N ASN A 51 1.34 6.53 -24.47
CA ASN A 51 1.15 7.64 -25.42
C ASN A 51 -0.33 7.90 -25.78
N ARG A 52 -1.23 6.96 -25.45
CA ARG A 52 -2.68 7.04 -25.73
C ARG A 52 -3.54 7.24 -24.50
N LEU A 53 -2.90 7.41 -23.33
CA LEU A 53 -3.65 7.72 -22.10
C LEU A 53 -4.45 9.01 -22.30
N PRO A 54 -5.61 9.15 -21.63
CA PRO A 54 -6.47 10.32 -21.75
C PRO A 54 -5.75 11.64 -21.46
N ASP A 55 -6.18 12.72 -22.09
CA ASP A 55 -5.73 14.06 -21.77
C ASP A 55 -5.97 14.38 -20.30
N GLY A 56 -5.01 15.01 -19.64
CA GLY A 56 -5.04 15.32 -18.20
C GLY A 56 -4.39 14.25 -17.31
N VAL A 57 -3.89 13.15 -17.88
CA VAL A 57 -2.99 12.22 -17.19
C VAL A 57 -1.55 12.66 -17.40
N ASP A 58 -0.84 12.95 -16.31
CA ASP A 58 0.57 13.28 -16.38
C ASP A 58 1.42 12.01 -16.54
N VAL A 59 2.15 11.89 -17.64
CA VAL A 59 3.10 10.79 -17.87
C VAL A 59 4.54 11.29 -17.66
N VAL A 60 5.15 10.80 -16.59
CA VAL A 60 6.56 11.05 -16.26
C VAL A 60 7.41 9.88 -16.72
N ARG A 61 8.52 10.13 -17.42
CA ARG A 61 9.45 9.09 -17.83
C ARG A 61 10.79 9.26 -17.13
N GLN A 62 11.35 8.16 -16.66
CA GLN A 62 12.66 8.11 -16.03
C GLN A 62 13.43 6.86 -16.49
N GLU A 63 14.74 6.84 -16.29
CA GLU A 63 15.52 5.60 -16.37
C GLU A 63 15.07 4.63 -15.28
N ASN A 64 15.16 3.31 -15.55
CA ASN A 64 14.74 2.30 -14.56
C ASN A 64 15.57 2.39 -13.28
N ARG A 65 14.90 2.78 -12.20
CA ARG A 65 15.46 2.90 -10.84
C ARG A 65 14.71 2.05 -9.83
N GLY A 66 13.70 1.31 -10.28
CA GLY A 66 12.88 0.45 -9.45
C GLY A 66 11.64 1.13 -8.88
N VAL A 67 10.71 0.30 -8.41
CA VAL A 67 9.35 0.71 -8.05
C VAL A 67 9.29 1.80 -6.95
N CYS A 68 10.18 1.76 -5.96
CA CYS A 68 10.24 2.80 -4.91
C CYS A 68 10.61 4.17 -5.49
N ALA A 69 11.62 4.22 -6.38
CA ALA A 69 12.02 5.44 -7.05
C ALA A 69 10.90 5.99 -7.94
N ALA A 70 10.20 5.12 -8.68
CA ALA A 70 9.07 5.52 -9.51
C ALA A 70 7.92 6.08 -8.67
N ARG A 71 7.56 5.43 -7.56
CA ARG A 71 6.54 5.94 -6.62
C ARG A 71 6.94 7.29 -6.05
N ASN A 72 8.17 7.43 -5.58
CA ASN A 72 8.68 8.69 -5.04
C ASN A 72 8.69 9.81 -6.08
N ALA A 73 9.09 9.53 -7.32
CA ALA A 73 9.08 10.51 -8.41
C ALA A 73 7.68 11.03 -8.73
N GLY A 74 6.67 10.15 -8.71
CA GLY A 74 5.28 10.55 -8.91
C GLY A 74 4.72 11.34 -7.72
N LEU A 75 4.98 10.88 -6.50
CA LEU A 75 4.53 11.55 -5.27
C LEU A 75 5.15 12.95 -5.12
N ALA A 76 6.42 13.11 -5.47
CA ALA A 76 7.10 14.42 -5.43
C ALA A 76 6.55 15.43 -6.45
N ARG A 77 5.79 15.00 -7.45
CA ARG A 77 5.10 15.89 -8.41
C ARG A 77 3.72 16.33 -7.96
N ALA A 78 3.17 15.66 -6.97
CA ALA A 78 1.84 15.97 -6.49
C ALA A 78 1.82 17.31 -5.74
N THR A 79 0.81 18.11 -6.06
CA THR A 79 0.56 19.40 -5.39
C THR A 79 -0.72 19.36 -4.55
N THR A 80 -1.36 18.21 -4.49
CA THR A 80 -2.62 18.00 -3.77
C THR A 80 -2.37 17.58 -2.32
N PRO A 81 -3.28 17.89 -1.39
CA PRO A 81 -3.12 17.55 0.03
C PRO A 81 -3.19 16.05 0.35
N TYR A 82 -3.70 15.24 -0.57
CA TYR A 82 -3.85 13.81 -0.37
C TYR A 82 -3.24 13.01 -1.53
N LEU A 83 -2.59 11.90 -1.21
CA LEU A 83 -1.81 11.07 -2.12
C LEU A 83 -2.24 9.61 -2.01
N LEU A 84 -2.31 8.91 -3.13
CA LEU A 84 -2.54 7.47 -3.18
C LEU A 84 -1.61 6.85 -4.23
N VAL A 85 -1.04 5.70 -3.94
CA VAL A 85 -0.29 4.90 -4.92
C VAL A 85 -1.14 3.71 -5.35
N LEU A 86 -1.26 3.51 -6.66
CA LEU A 86 -1.96 2.38 -7.26
C LEU A 86 -1.00 1.63 -8.17
N ASP A 87 -0.76 0.35 -7.93
CA ASP A 87 0.06 -0.47 -8.84
C ASP A 87 -0.61 -0.58 -10.22
N ALA A 88 0.20 -0.61 -11.29
CA ALA A 88 -0.29 -0.55 -12.68
C ALA A 88 -1.16 -1.76 -13.09
N ASP A 89 -1.13 -2.84 -12.33
CA ASP A 89 -1.94 -4.05 -12.54
C ASP A 89 -3.19 -4.14 -11.65
N ASP A 90 -3.41 -3.15 -10.76
CA ASP A 90 -4.53 -3.09 -9.85
C ASP A 90 -5.61 -2.09 -10.30
N ARG A 91 -6.76 -2.06 -9.60
CA ARG A 91 -7.86 -1.12 -9.85
C ARG A 91 -8.37 -0.53 -8.55
N LEU A 92 -8.77 0.73 -8.58
CA LEU A 92 -9.58 1.32 -7.52
C LEU A 92 -11.07 0.96 -7.72
N ARG A 93 -11.76 0.70 -6.62
CA ARG A 93 -13.23 0.65 -6.65
C ARG A 93 -13.79 2.04 -6.91
N PRO A 94 -14.95 2.18 -7.59
CA PRO A 94 -15.50 3.49 -7.93
C PRO A 94 -15.71 4.43 -6.74
N ASP A 95 -15.97 3.87 -5.55
CA ASP A 95 -16.20 4.62 -4.31
C ASP A 95 -14.94 4.74 -3.43
N ALA A 96 -13.77 4.32 -3.91
CA ALA A 96 -12.58 4.21 -3.08
C ALA A 96 -12.22 5.55 -2.43
N LEU A 97 -12.04 6.60 -3.24
CA LEU A 97 -11.66 7.92 -2.71
C LEU A 97 -12.77 8.56 -1.88
N ALA A 98 -14.02 8.42 -2.29
CA ALA A 98 -15.18 8.91 -1.54
C ALA A 98 -15.31 8.24 -0.16
N THR A 99 -14.80 7.02 -0.01
CA THR A 99 -14.79 6.27 1.24
C THR A 99 -13.57 6.58 2.11
N LEU A 100 -12.40 6.73 1.49
CA LEU A 100 -11.13 6.92 2.20
C LEU A 100 -10.90 8.35 2.69
N LEU A 101 -11.38 9.36 1.97
CA LEU A 101 -11.08 10.76 2.26
C LEU A 101 -11.78 11.31 3.52
N PRO A 102 -13.08 11.08 3.76
CA PRO A 102 -13.79 11.72 4.87
C PRO A 102 -13.20 11.45 6.27
N PRO A 103 -12.65 10.26 6.61
CA PRO A 103 -12.01 10.09 7.91
C PRO A 103 -10.75 10.96 8.09
N LEU A 104 -9.98 11.19 7.01
CA LEU A 104 -8.82 12.08 7.05
C LEU A 104 -9.27 13.53 7.28
N GLU A 105 -10.28 14.01 6.56
CA GLU A 105 -10.79 15.38 6.71
C GLU A 105 -11.28 15.66 8.13
N ARG A 106 -11.93 14.68 8.78
CA ARG A 106 -12.50 14.82 10.13
C ARG A 106 -11.49 14.73 11.27
N ASP A 107 -10.38 14.01 11.08
CA ASP A 107 -9.39 13.76 12.13
C ASP A 107 -7.99 14.16 11.65
N PRO A 108 -7.50 15.36 12.01
CA PRO A 108 -6.16 15.83 11.63
C PRO A 108 -5.02 14.94 12.16
N GLY A 109 -5.25 14.15 13.19
CA GLY A 109 -4.26 13.21 13.73
C GLY A 109 -4.14 11.91 12.93
N LEU A 110 -5.01 11.68 11.94
CA LEU A 110 -4.86 10.56 11.00
C LEU A 110 -3.93 10.97 9.86
N GLY A 111 -2.91 10.15 9.62
CA GLY A 111 -2.01 10.31 8.48
C GLY A 111 -2.51 9.60 7.23
N PHE A 112 -3.20 8.47 7.39
CA PHE A 112 -3.66 7.67 6.25
C PHE A 112 -4.89 6.83 6.59
N THR A 113 -5.64 6.48 5.52
CA THR A 113 -6.79 5.57 5.57
C THR A 113 -6.64 4.50 4.50
N TYR A 114 -7.15 3.30 4.77
CA TYR A 114 -7.11 2.18 3.85
C TYR A 114 -8.35 1.30 4.00
N GLY A 115 -8.70 0.61 2.94
CA GLY A 115 -9.84 -0.31 2.93
C GLY A 115 -9.45 -1.78 2.89
N LEU A 116 -10.42 -2.61 2.60
CA LEU A 116 -10.25 -4.01 2.30
C LEU A 116 -9.79 -4.16 0.84
N MET A 117 -9.13 -5.27 0.56
CA MET A 117 -8.63 -5.62 -0.75
C MET A 117 -9.45 -6.79 -1.32
N GLN A 118 -9.93 -6.65 -2.54
CA GLN A 118 -10.54 -7.73 -3.30
C GLN A 118 -9.54 -8.30 -4.30
N PHE A 119 -9.31 -9.59 -4.28
CA PHE A 119 -8.52 -10.26 -5.32
C PHE A 119 -9.38 -10.56 -6.54
N PHE A 120 -8.79 -10.44 -7.72
CA PHE A 120 -9.39 -10.80 -9.01
C PHE A 120 -8.34 -11.33 -9.99
N GLY A 121 -8.74 -11.92 -11.09
CA GLY A 121 -7.88 -12.59 -12.05
C GLY A 121 -7.78 -14.09 -11.77
N ASP A 122 -6.56 -14.62 -11.60
CA ASP A 122 -6.33 -16.07 -11.38
C ASP A 122 -6.93 -16.58 -10.07
N TRP A 123 -7.27 -15.72 -9.17
CA TRP A 123 -7.92 -16.05 -7.89
C TRP A 123 -8.83 -14.92 -7.42
N GLU A 124 -9.97 -15.28 -6.84
CA GLU A 124 -10.96 -14.33 -6.35
C GLU A 124 -11.18 -14.47 -4.83
N GLY A 125 -11.46 -13.36 -4.17
CA GLY A 125 -11.78 -13.31 -2.75
C GLY A 125 -11.52 -11.96 -2.14
N VAL A 126 -12.08 -11.71 -0.95
CA VAL A 126 -11.84 -10.47 -0.20
C VAL A 126 -10.83 -10.74 0.92
N LEU A 127 -9.73 -10.01 0.90
CA LEU A 127 -8.76 -10.02 1.97
C LEU A 127 -9.23 -9.06 3.08
N ARG A 128 -9.72 -9.63 4.17
CA ARG A 128 -10.07 -8.88 5.37
C ARG A 128 -8.86 -8.81 6.30
N MET A 129 -8.23 -7.66 6.33
CA MET A 129 -7.19 -7.38 7.31
C MET A 129 -7.82 -6.90 8.62
N PRO A 130 -7.19 -7.16 9.79
CA PRO A 130 -7.68 -6.60 11.05
C PRO A 130 -7.65 -5.08 11.01
N PRO A 131 -8.50 -4.39 11.80
CA PRO A 131 -8.45 -2.94 11.96
C PRO A 131 -7.05 -2.44 12.31
N TYR A 132 -6.78 -1.18 12.02
CA TYR A 132 -5.48 -0.57 12.36
C TYR A 132 -5.16 -0.74 13.86
N ASP A 133 -3.95 -1.20 14.12
CA ASP A 133 -3.40 -1.33 15.46
C ASP A 133 -1.87 -1.17 15.38
N ALA A 134 -1.34 -0.16 16.08
CA ALA A 134 0.07 0.19 16.02
C ALA A 134 0.99 -0.93 16.55
N TYR A 135 0.55 -1.67 17.58
CA TYR A 135 1.32 -2.81 18.08
C TYR A 135 1.35 -3.95 17.07
N ARG A 136 0.21 -4.24 16.43
CA ARG A 136 0.07 -5.27 15.42
C ARG A 136 0.96 -4.99 14.22
N LEU A 137 1.03 -3.72 13.79
CA LEU A 137 1.85 -3.27 12.67
C LEU A 137 3.35 -3.56 12.87
N LEU A 138 3.86 -3.60 14.12
CA LEU A 138 5.26 -3.98 14.39
C LEU A 138 5.61 -5.41 13.92
N TYR A 139 4.62 -6.29 13.91
CA TYR A 139 4.86 -7.74 13.71
C TYR A 139 4.22 -8.28 12.45
N ARG A 140 3.33 -7.52 11.84
CA ARG A 140 2.61 -7.97 10.67
C ARG A 140 2.29 -6.83 9.72
N HIS A 141 2.53 -7.07 8.43
CA HIS A 141 2.07 -6.21 7.36
C HIS A 141 0.55 -6.30 7.24
N THR A 142 -0.17 -5.28 7.69
CA THR A 142 -1.64 -5.24 7.74
C THR A 142 -2.24 -4.12 6.90
N ILE A 143 -1.42 -3.30 6.28
CA ILE A 143 -1.83 -2.14 5.49
C ILE A 143 -1.29 -2.31 4.08
N GLY A 144 -2.17 -2.39 3.09
CA GLY A 144 -1.75 -2.47 1.69
C GLY A 144 -1.16 -1.17 1.17
N LEU A 145 -0.56 -1.24 -0.01
CA LEU A 145 0.04 -0.10 -0.69
C LEU A 145 -0.97 1.03 -0.96
N SER A 146 -2.16 0.67 -1.49
CA SER A 146 -3.18 1.63 -1.94
C SER A 146 -3.98 2.23 -0.78
N ALA A 147 -3.27 2.83 0.17
CA ALA A 147 -3.83 3.67 1.22
C ALA A 147 -3.82 5.14 0.78
N LEU A 148 -4.88 5.88 1.10
CA LEU A 148 -4.92 7.33 0.93
C LEU A 148 -4.19 7.99 2.10
N MET A 149 -3.16 8.76 1.84
CA MET A 149 -2.36 9.44 2.86
C MET A 149 -2.37 10.95 2.66
N ARG A 150 -2.12 11.70 3.74
CA ARG A 150 -1.80 13.12 3.63
C ARG A 150 -0.46 13.31 2.93
N ALA A 151 -0.33 14.36 2.14
CA ALA A 151 0.95 14.75 1.55
C ALA A 151 2.03 14.95 2.62
N GLN A 152 1.65 15.46 3.81
CA GLN A 152 2.55 15.65 4.93
C GLN A 152 3.19 14.33 5.43
N VAL A 153 2.49 13.19 5.31
CA VAL A 153 3.07 11.86 5.64
C VAL A 153 4.23 11.55 4.70
N PHE A 154 4.08 11.82 3.41
CA PHE A 154 5.15 11.64 2.43
C PHE A 154 6.35 12.56 2.73
N GLU A 155 6.11 13.81 3.02
CA GLU A 155 7.15 14.78 3.38
C GLU A 155 7.89 14.37 4.65
N ASP A 156 7.17 14.04 5.73
CA ASP A 156 7.74 13.66 7.01
C ASP A 156 8.54 12.37 6.94
N THR A 157 8.09 11.39 6.16
CA THR A 157 8.76 10.07 6.03
C THR A 157 9.91 10.09 5.05
N GLY A 158 9.90 11.01 4.09
CA GLY A 158 10.81 11.03 2.94
C GLY A 158 10.42 10.02 1.86
N GLY A 159 9.20 9.46 1.92
CA GLY A 159 8.66 8.51 0.95
C GLY A 159 9.11 7.06 1.13
N PHE A 160 9.09 6.30 0.04
CA PHE A 160 9.49 4.90 0.02
C PHE A 160 11.02 4.77 0.07
N ASP A 161 11.54 3.94 0.97
CA ASP A 161 12.97 3.67 1.06
C ASP A 161 13.42 2.71 -0.06
N GLU A 162 14.20 3.21 -1.01
CA GLU A 162 14.71 2.47 -2.16
C GLU A 162 15.62 1.29 -1.77
N ALA A 163 16.11 1.25 -0.52
CA ALA A 163 16.85 0.12 -0.01
C ALA A 163 15.97 -1.10 0.33
N PHE A 164 14.64 -0.93 0.40
CA PHE A 164 13.70 -2.02 0.63
C PHE A 164 13.11 -2.52 -0.70
N LEU A 165 13.59 -3.69 -1.16
CA LEU A 165 13.06 -4.36 -2.36
C LEU A 165 11.80 -5.20 -2.07
N GLN A 166 11.48 -5.40 -0.80
CA GLN A 166 10.29 -6.08 -0.27
C GLN A 166 9.85 -5.38 1.01
N PHE A 167 8.53 -5.29 1.22
CA PHE A 167 7.93 -4.61 2.36
C PHE A 167 8.23 -3.12 2.41
N GLU A 168 8.46 -2.50 1.26
CA GLU A 168 8.65 -1.07 1.11
C GLU A 168 7.42 -0.27 1.60
N ASP A 169 6.23 -0.84 1.41
CA ASP A 169 4.98 -0.31 1.92
C ASP A 169 4.84 -0.50 3.43
N TRP A 170 5.21 -1.68 3.95
CA TRP A 170 5.25 -1.88 5.40
C TRP A 170 6.26 -0.95 6.08
N GLU A 171 7.41 -0.75 5.46
CA GLU A 171 8.43 0.19 5.93
C GLU A 171 7.88 1.61 6.01
N LEU A 172 7.21 2.09 4.97
CA LEU A 172 6.58 3.41 4.93
C LEU A 172 5.60 3.61 6.10
N TRP A 173 4.75 2.62 6.38
CA TRP A 173 3.77 2.71 7.47
C TRP A 173 4.40 2.64 8.86
N LEU A 174 5.51 1.92 9.02
CA LEU A 174 6.30 1.94 10.26
C LEU A 174 6.99 3.29 10.45
N ASN A 175 7.52 3.87 9.38
CA ASN A 175 8.14 5.20 9.39
C ASN A 175 7.10 6.28 9.74
N ALA A 176 5.91 6.21 9.17
CA ALA A 176 4.80 7.09 9.52
C ALA A 176 4.41 6.98 11.01
N LEU A 177 4.30 5.74 11.53
CA LEU A 177 4.03 5.50 12.96
C LEU A 177 5.15 6.04 13.85
N GLU A 178 6.40 5.93 13.47
CA GLU A 178 7.56 6.46 14.23
C GLU A 178 7.49 7.98 14.35
N ARG A 179 6.94 8.66 13.34
CA ARG A 179 6.70 10.11 13.31
C ARG A 179 5.39 10.53 13.99
N GLY A 180 4.65 9.59 14.56
CA GLY A 180 3.41 9.86 15.31
C GLY A 180 2.13 9.81 14.49
N TRP A 181 2.21 9.51 13.19
CA TRP A 181 1.03 9.35 12.36
C TRP A 181 0.27 8.06 12.67
N ARG A 182 -1.06 8.16 12.66
CA ARG A 182 -1.96 7.03 12.87
C ARG A 182 -2.70 6.70 11.57
N GLY A 183 -3.05 5.44 11.41
CA GLY A 183 -3.92 4.99 10.32
C GLY A 183 -5.34 4.69 10.79
N ARG A 184 -6.25 4.57 9.83
CA ARG A 184 -7.62 4.06 10.05
C ARG A 184 -8.02 3.15 8.91
N GLN A 185 -8.51 1.96 9.24
CA GLN A 185 -9.17 1.11 8.27
C GLN A 185 -10.63 1.54 8.10
N VAL A 186 -11.12 1.55 6.88
CA VAL A 186 -12.56 1.60 6.55
C VAL A 186 -13.04 0.21 6.18
N ASP A 187 -14.23 -0.18 6.63
CA ASP A 187 -14.82 -1.51 6.35
C ASP A 187 -15.52 -1.52 4.97
N ALA A 188 -14.73 -1.26 3.94
CA ALA A 188 -15.18 -1.29 2.55
C ALA A 188 -14.04 -1.77 1.65
N VAL A 189 -14.35 -2.45 0.57
CA VAL A 189 -13.38 -2.77 -0.48
C VAL A 189 -13.06 -1.50 -1.25
N THR A 190 -11.79 -1.07 -1.25
CA THR A 190 -11.34 0.14 -1.94
C THR A 190 -10.41 -0.15 -3.10
N VAL A 191 -9.76 -1.31 -3.10
CA VAL A 191 -8.85 -1.74 -4.16
C VAL A 191 -9.15 -3.15 -4.60
N GLU A 192 -9.01 -3.38 -5.90
CA GLU A 192 -9.03 -4.69 -6.53
C GLU A 192 -7.60 -5.05 -6.93
N TYR A 193 -7.06 -6.06 -6.28
CA TYR A 193 -5.69 -6.55 -6.47
C TYR A 193 -5.67 -7.69 -7.47
N ARG A 194 -4.94 -7.52 -8.57
CA ARG A 194 -4.86 -8.53 -9.62
C ARG A 194 -3.93 -9.68 -9.25
N LYS A 195 -4.44 -10.89 -9.38
CA LYS A 195 -3.64 -12.13 -9.30
C LYS A 195 -3.36 -12.64 -10.70
N HIS A 196 -2.07 -12.73 -11.02
CA HIS A 196 -1.60 -13.31 -12.28
C HIS A 196 -0.23 -13.98 -12.07
N GLY A 197 0.23 -14.81 -12.99
CA GLY A 197 1.47 -15.58 -12.85
C GLY A 197 2.76 -14.77 -12.65
N GLY A 198 2.73 -13.46 -12.89
CA GLY A 198 3.83 -12.51 -12.61
C GLY A 198 3.75 -11.80 -11.26
N SER A 199 2.69 -12.05 -10.45
CA SER A 199 2.52 -11.39 -9.15
C SER A 199 3.64 -11.77 -8.17
N LYS A 200 4.22 -10.78 -7.51
CA LYS A 200 5.35 -10.97 -6.55
C LYS A 200 4.97 -11.74 -5.27
N VAL A 201 3.69 -12.06 -5.07
CA VAL A 201 3.19 -12.75 -3.88
C VAL A 201 3.60 -14.23 -3.91
N GLY A 202 4.55 -14.60 -3.07
CA GLY A 202 5.11 -15.94 -2.97
C GLY A 202 6.63 -15.95 -2.87
N ALA A 203 7.24 -14.77 -2.85
CA ALA A 203 8.67 -14.63 -2.74
C ALA A 203 9.27 -15.35 -1.52
N ASP A 204 10.39 -15.95 -1.76
CA ASP A 204 11.23 -16.79 -0.91
C ASP A 204 11.16 -16.41 0.59
N ARG A 205 10.82 -17.38 1.43
CA ARG A 205 10.80 -17.27 2.91
C ARG A 205 12.12 -16.78 3.51
N ARG A 206 13.24 -16.97 2.83
CA ARG A 206 14.54 -16.46 3.28
C ARG A 206 14.56 -14.93 3.16
N ARG A 207 14.05 -14.39 2.04
CA ARG A 207 13.93 -12.94 1.83
C ARG A 207 13.02 -12.29 2.86
N TYR A 208 11.91 -12.96 3.26
CA TYR A 208 11.03 -12.45 4.32
C TYR A 208 11.79 -12.20 5.63
N LYS A 209 12.56 -13.20 6.11
CA LYS A 209 13.29 -13.07 7.38
C LYS A 209 14.32 -11.94 7.34
N ASP A 210 14.99 -11.79 6.21
CA ASP A 210 16.01 -10.76 6.04
C ASP A 210 15.36 -9.36 5.95
N ALA A 211 14.28 -9.20 5.18
CA ALA A 211 13.53 -7.97 5.10
C ALA A 211 12.96 -7.57 6.46
N TYR A 212 12.33 -8.52 7.20
CA TYR A 212 11.81 -8.25 8.54
C TYR A 212 12.93 -7.88 9.54
N ARG A 213 14.10 -8.51 9.45
CA ARG A 213 15.26 -8.16 10.28
C ARG A 213 15.75 -6.74 9.98
N ARG A 214 15.79 -6.35 8.71
CA ARG A 214 16.15 -4.99 8.28
C ARG A 214 15.13 -3.96 8.78
N LEU A 215 13.82 -4.23 8.64
CA LEU A 215 12.75 -3.39 9.19
C LEU A 215 12.95 -3.15 10.69
N ARG A 216 13.18 -4.22 11.46
CA ARG A 216 13.42 -4.11 12.90
C ARG A 216 14.68 -3.32 13.25
N ALA A 217 15.73 -3.47 12.48
CA ALA A 217 16.98 -2.72 12.70
C ALA A 217 16.78 -1.23 12.43
N LYS A 218 16.13 -0.89 11.32
CA LYS A 218 15.83 0.50 10.94
C LYS A 218 14.93 1.18 11.98
N HIS A 219 13.86 0.52 12.41
CA HIS A 219 12.88 1.05 13.36
C HIS A 219 13.08 0.57 14.80
N ALA A 220 14.34 0.34 15.23
CA ALA A 220 14.64 -0.18 16.57
C ALA A 220 14.03 0.69 17.70
N GLY A 221 13.91 1.99 17.50
CA GLY A 221 13.24 2.92 18.42
C GLY A 221 11.78 2.56 18.66
N LEU A 222 11.07 2.28 17.58
CA LEU A 222 9.66 1.89 17.61
C LEU A 222 9.47 0.54 18.32
N TYR A 223 10.34 -0.46 18.05
CA TYR A 223 10.29 -1.75 18.75
C TYR A 223 10.63 -1.66 20.23
N ARG A 224 11.42 -0.67 20.67
CA ARG A 224 11.60 -0.38 22.10
C ARG A 224 10.33 0.15 22.76
N ARG A 225 9.48 0.85 22.00
CA ARG A 225 8.16 1.34 22.44
C ARG A 225 7.06 0.25 22.39
N ALA A 226 7.36 -0.98 21.99
CA ALA A 226 6.37 -2.05 21.91
C ALA A 226 5.55 -2.28 23.20
N PRO A 227 6.09 -2.13 24.44
CA PRO A 227 5.28 -2.24 25.66
C PRO A 227 4.19 -1.14 25.77
N SER A 228 4.50 0.11 25.42
CA SER A 228 3.51 1.19 25.43
C SER A 228 2.46 1.00 24.35
N LEU A 229 2.87 0.66 23.12
CA LEU A 229 1.95 0.35 22.03
C LEU A 229 1.05 -0.86 22.36
N ALA A 230 1.58 -1.85 23.10
CA ALA A 230 0.81 -2.98 23.57
C ALA A 230 -0.27 -2.57 24.61
N ALA A 231 0.01 -1.56 25.42
CA ALA A 231 -0.98 -1.06 26.38
C ALA A 231 -2.17 -0.38 25.70
N GLU A 232 -1.94 0.28 24.57
CA GLU A 232 -2.96 0.96 23.76
C GLU A 232 -3.66 0.03 22.76
N SER A 233 -3.10 -1.17 22.54
CA SER A 233 -3.60 -2.15 21.58
C SER A 233 -4.89 -2.82 22.03
N ALA A 234 -5.80 -3.02 21.08
CA ALA A 234 -7.01 -3.82 21.29
C ALA A 234 -6.72 -5.33 21.48
N GLU A 235 -5.47 -5.76 21.20
CA GLU A 235 -5.08 -7.16 21.34
C GLU A 235 -5.01 -7.60 22.81
N GLY A 236 -5.66 -8.72 23.12
CA GLY A 236 -5.53 -9.39 24.42
C GLY A 236 -4.12 -9.94 24.67
N ARG A 237 -3.81 -10.29 25.91
CA ARG A 237 -2.47 -10.81 26.29
C ARG A 237 -1.99 -11.98 25.43
N LEU A 238 -2.86 -12.92 25.11
CA LEU A 238 -2.53 -14.07 24.27
C LEU A 238 -2.25 -13.64 22.82
N GLY A 239 -3.08 -12.76 22.26
CA GLY A 239 -2.86 -12.20 20.91
C GLY A 239 -1.51 -11.50 20.79
N ARG A 240 -1.13 -10.69 21.78
CA ARG A 240 0.18 -10.01 21.83
C ARG A 240 1.35 -11.00 21.84
N LEU A 241 1.25 -12.10 22.58
CA LEU A 241 2.28 -13.15 22.57
C LEU A 241 2.37 -13.83 21.21
N VAL A 242 1.25 -14.10 20.57
CA VAL A 242 1.21 -14.68 19.20
C VAL A 242 1.84 -13.73 18.19
N TYR A 243 1.51 -12.44 18.20
CA TYR A 243 2.15 -11.46 17.32
C TYR A 243 3.66 -11.41 17.53
N ARG A 244 4.11 -11.26 18.76
CA ARG A 244 5.54 -11.15 19.10
C ARG A 244 6.33 -12.43 18.80
N GLY A 245 5.77 -13.61 19.10
CA GLY A 245 6.49 -14.88 19.05
C GLY A 245 6.33 -15.64 17.73
N PHE A 246 5.25 -15.42 17.01
CA PHE A 246 4.89 -16.21 15.83
C PHE A 246 4.90 -15.38 14.54
N TRP A 247 4.17 -14.27 14.47
CA TRP A 247 4.04 -13.49 13.24
C TRP A 247 5.31 -12.73 12.86
N GLY A 248 5.99 -12.12 13.82
CA GLY A 248 7.17 -11.33 13.55
C GLY A 248 8.36 -12.13 13.02
N PRO A 249 8.85 -13.14 13.77
CA PRO A 249 10.10 -13.83 13.44
C PRO A 249 9.94 -14.97 12.41
N ARG A 250 8.71 -15.38 12.08
CA ARG A 250 8.46 -16.54 11.22
C ARG A 250 7.53 -16.23 10.09
N PRO A 251 7.92 -16.49 8.84
CA PRO A 251 6.95 -16.50 7.76
C PRO A 251 5.97 -17.65 8.03
N VAL A 252 4.71 -17.31 8.19
CA VAL A 252 3.65 -18.32 8.32
C VAL A 252 3.59 -19.08 6.99
N PRO A 253 3.53 -20.42 7.00
CA PRO A 253 3.30 -21.16 5.77
C PRO A 253 2.04 -20.66 5.06
N ALA A 254 2.11 -20.45 3.75
CA ALA A 254 0.97 -19.93 2.96
C ALA A 254 -0.33 -20.73 3.22
N ARG A 255 -0.23 -22.05 3.40
CA ARG A 255 -1.38 -22.91 3.77
C ARG A 255 -1.97 -22.57 5.15
N VAL A 256 -1.12 -22.20 6.13
CA VAL A 256 -1.58 -21.82 7.47
C VAL A 256 -2.16 -20.42 7.43
N GLU A 257 -1.54 -19.54 6.69
CA GLU A 257 -2.03 -18.18 6.45
C GLU A 257 -3.40 -18.24 5.77
N GLN A 258 -3.54 -19.04 4.72
CA GLN A 258 -4.81 -19.26 4.03
C GLN A 258 -5.88 -19.85 4.96
N LEU A 259 -5.55 -20.84 5.81
CA LEU A 259 -6.48 -21.41 6.80
C LEU A 259 -6.90 -20.39 7.86
N VAL A 260 -5.97 -19.55 8.31
CA VAL A 260 -6.27 -18.46 9.25
C VAL A 260 -7.17 -17.41 8.59
N TYR A 261 -6.90 -17.04 7.33
CA TYR A 261 -7.75 -16.16 6.55
C TYR A 261 -9.15 -16.74 6.35
N GLU A 262 -9.25 -17.98 5.95
CA GLU A 262 -10.53 -18.64 5.68
C GLU A 262 -11.39 -18.81 6.94
N ARG A 263 -10.79 -19.09 8.10
CA ARG A 263 -11.52 -19.35 9.34
C ARG A 263 -11.78 -18.11 10.19
N LEU A 264 -10.88 -17.15 10.22
CA LEU A 264 -10.98 -16.02 11.14
C LEU A 264 -11.39 -14.72 10.42
N TRP A 265 -11.21 -14.62 9.11
CA TRP A 265 -11.28 -13.33 8.42
C TRP A 265 -12.11 -13.35 7.13
N ARG A 266 -12.65 -14.49 6.77
CA ARG A 266 -13.57 -14.66 5.64
C ARG A 266 -15.05 -14.48 6.01
N ARG A 267 -15.33 -13.90 7.18
CA ARG A 267 -16.72 -13.62 7.61
C ARG A 267 -17.15 -12.24 7.17
#